data_9dd9696fed69964384769f53c5fdb661
#
_entry.id   9dd9696fed69964384769f53c5fdb661
#
_cell.length_a   1.000
_cell.length_b   1.000
_cell.length_c   1.000
_cell.angle_alpha   90.00
_cell.angle_beta   90.00
_cell.angle_gamma   90.00
#
_symmetry.space_group_name_H-M   'P 1'
#
loop_
_entity.id
_entity.type
_entity.pdbx_description
1 polymer ?
#
loop_
_entity_poly.entity_id
_entity_poly.type
_entity_poly.pdbx_seq_one_letter_code
_entity_poly.pdbx_strand_id
1 'polypeptide(L)'
;MEIRRERLIETPLEGLHYWDIMRWREGKAFTQPYLGIYFPGPGKYDMTGSGKASINLMEEGQTGGGGIGITKLYLGSDVILTNGTLGNMWAFSTLNFQFDENKDYLYPIPTNERVLTNGALTQNPGWNDGLSF
;
A
#
# COMPACT_ATOMS: atom_id res chain seq x y z
N MET A 1 21.63 1.92 -6.45
CA MET A 1 20.32 1.24 -6.41
C MET A 1 20.41 -0.23 -6.01
N GLU A 2 21.39 -0.95 -6.49
CA GLU A 2 21.53 -2.40 -6.24
C GLU A 2 21.60 -2.76 -4.74
N ILE A 3 22.44 -2.06 -3.95
CA ILE A 3 22.60 -2.33 -2.51
C ILE A 3 21.26 -2.20 -1.76
N ARG A 4 20.42 -1.22 -2.11
CA ARG A 4 19.10 -1.07 -1.46
C ARG A 4 18.17 -2.21 -1.83
N ARG A 5 18.21 -2.66 -3.08
CA ARG A 5 17.42 -3.81 -3.55
C ARG A 5 17.83 -5.10 -2.87
N GLU A 6 19.13 -5.39 -2.82
CA GLU A 6 19.67 -6.57 -2.12
C GLU A 6 19.24 -6.57 -0.65
N ARG A 7 19.37 -5.43 0.03
CA ARG A 7 18.94 -5.30 1.43
C ARG A 7 17.45 -5.60 1.61
N LEU A 8 16.59 -5.14 0.70
CA LEU A 8 15.15 -5.44 0.74
C LEU A 8 14.85 -6.92 0.55
N ILE A 9 15.63 -7.61 -0.30
CA ILE A 9 15.47 -9.04 -0.56
C ILE A 9 15.94 -9.88 0.64
N GLU A 10 17.01 -9.47 1.29
CA GLU A 10 17.61 -10.24 2.39
C GLU A 10 16.92 -10.02 3.74
N THR A 11 16.28 -8.87 3.96
CA THR A 11 15.69 -8.52 5.27
C THR A 11 14.17 -8.27 5.24
N PRO A 12 13.35 -8.97 4.42
CA PRO A 12 11.94 -8.60 4.22
C PRO A 12 11.06 -8.79 5.47
N LEU A 13 11.43 -9.69 6.39
CA LEU A 13 10.64 -10.02 7.59
C LEU A 13 11.27 -9.53 8.89
N GLU A 14 12.37 -8.78 8.84
CA GLU A 14 13.08 -8.31 10.03
C GLU A 14 12.57 -6.96 10.57
N GLY A 15 11.54 -6.38 9.95
CA GLY A 15 10.98 -5.08 10.36
C GLY A 15 11.90 -3.88 10.05
N LEU A 16 12.99 -4.09 9.32
CA LEU A 16 13.98 -3.05 9.03
C LEU A 16 13.56 -2.12 7.88
N HIS A 17 12.65 -2.58 7.03
CA HIS A 17 12.23 -1.86 5.83
C HIS A 17 11.68 -0.46 6.12
N TYR A 18 10.87 -0.30 7.16
CA TYR A 18 10.36 1.01 7.59
C TYR A 18 11.52 1.98 7.89
N TRP A 19 12.49 1.56 8.70
CA TRP A 19 13.63 2.38 9.08
C TRP A 19 14.54 2.71 7.89
N ASP A 20 14.66 1.80 6.94
CA ASP A 20 15.41 2.03 5.71
C ASP A 20 14.75 3.10 4.84
N ILE A 21 13.44 3.05 4.65
CA ILE A 21 12.67 4.08 3.92
C ILE A 21 12.84 5.44 4.61
N MET A 22 12.75 5.50 5.95
CA MET A 22 12.92 6.72 6.71
C MET A 22 14.34 7.30 6.54
N ARG A 23 15.37 6.47 6.67
CA ARG A 23 16.78 6.90 6.53
C ARG A 23 17.13 7.32 5.10
N TRP A 24 16.56 6.66 4.12
CA TRP A 24 16.80 6.99 2.71
C TRP A 24 15.95 8.17 2.20
N ARG A 25 15.04 8.66 3.03
CA ARG A 25 14.07 9.71 2.69
C ARG A 25 13.23 9.34 1.46
N GLU A 26 12.75 8.12 1.44
CA GLU A 26 11.89 7.58 0.38
C GLU A 26 10.44 7.37 0.86
N GLY A 27 9.92 8.28 1.69
CA GLY A 27 8.57 8.23 2.27
C GLY A 27 7.46 8.12 1.23
N LYS A 28 7.68 8.59 0.00
CA LYS A 28 6.75 8.38 -1.12
C LYS A 28 6.48 6.90 -1.41
N ALA A 29 7.36 6.00 -1.01
CA ALA A 29 7.12 4.57 -1.14
C ALA A 29 5.88 4.12 -0.36
N PHE A 30 5.56 4.77 0.78
CA PHE A 30 4.35 4.46 1.56
C PHE A 30 3.05 4.90 0.89
N THR A 31 3.10 5.87 -0.03
CA THR A 31 1.92 6.38 -0.72
C THR A 31 1.63 5.65 -2.03
N GLN A 32 2.50 4.71 -2.41
CA GLN A 32 2.29 3.92 -3.62
C GLN A 32 1.16 2.90 -3.39
N PRO A 33 0.29 2.71 -4.39
CA PRO A 33 -0.75 1.72 -4.29
C PRO A 33 -0.16 0.31 -4.25
N TYR A 34 -0.69 -0.52 -3.36
CA TYR A 34 -0.37 -1.96 -3.37
C TYR A 34 -1.18 -2.63 -4.45
N LEU A 35 -0.50 -2.96 -5.55
CA LEU A 35 -1.11 -3.60 -6.71
C LEU A 35 -0.85 -5.10 -6.70
N GLY A 36 -1.89 -5.85 -7.01
CA GLY A 36 -1.85 -7.30 -7.19
C GLY A 36 -1.68 -7.71 -8.65
N ILE A 37 -2.31 -8.81 -9.00
CA ILE A 37 -2.21 -9.45 -10.31
C ILE A 37 -2.78 -8.54 -11.41
N TYR A 38 -2.16 -8.60 -12.58
CA TYR A 38 -2.66 -7.92 -13.77
C TYR A 38 -3.71 -8.78 -14.49
N PHE A 39 -4.85 -8.18 -14.80
CA PHE A 39 -5.90 -8.76 -15.61
C PHE A 39 -6.06 -7.96 -16.91
N PRO A 40 -5.97 -8.61 -18.10
CA PRO A 40 -6.15 -7.95 -19.39
C PRO A 40 -7.62 -7.65 -19.70
N GLY A 41 -8.56 -8.04 -18.84
CA GLY A 41 -10.00 -7.77 -18.98
C GLY A 41 -10.87 -8.85 -18.33
N PRO A 42 -12.20 -8.79 -18.51
CA PRO A 42 -13.09 -9.86 -18.10
C PRO A 42 -12.76 -11.18 -18.81
N GLY A 43 -12.89 -12.30 -18.10
CA GLY A 43 -12.59 -13.59 -18.67
C GLY A 43 -12.25 -14.67 -17.63
N LYS A 44 -11.90 -15.84 -18.13
CA LYS A 44 -11.53 -17.00 -17.32
C LYS A 44 -10.03 -17.10 -17.19
N TYR A 45 -9.54 -17.26 -15.95
CA TYR A 45 -8.12 -17.30 -15.64
C TYR A 45 -7.78 -18.52 -14.80
N ASP A 46 -6.64 -19.14 -15.09
CA ASP A 46 -6.04 -20.17 -14.28
C ASP A 46 -5.08 -19.54 -13.26
N MET A 47 -5.51 -19.43 -12.01
CA MET A 47 -4.70 -18.90 -10.92
C MET A 47 -3.86 -19.96 -10.22
N THR A 48 -4.07 -21.23 -10.56
CA THR A 48 -3.44 -22.38 -9.92
C THR A 48 -2.32 -23.00 -10.74
N GLY A 49 -2.21 -22.65 -12.02
CA GLY A 49 -1.27 -23.27 -12.96
C GLY A 49 -1.67 -24.68 -13.38
N SER A 50 -2.91 -25.09 -13.15
CA SER A 50 -3.41 -26.44 -13.44
C SER A 50 -3.79 -26.66 -14.92
N GLY A 51 -3.75 -25.61 -15.73
CA GLY A 51 -4.24 -25.61 -17.12
C GLY A 51 -5.76 -25.49 -17.23
N LYS A 52 -6.46 -25.33 -16.10
CA LYS A 52 -7.91 -25.14 -16.05
C LYS A 52 -8.25 -23.83 -15.35
N ALA A 53 -9.27 -23.13 -15.87
CA ALA A 53 -9.72 -21.90 -15.24
C ALA A 53 -10.19 -22.16 -13.79
N SER A 54 -9.68 -21.38 -12.86
CA SER A 54 -10.07 -21.41 -11.45
C SER A 54 -10.94 -20.21 -11.05
N ILE A 55 -10.84 -19.11 -11.79
CA ILE A 55 -11.69 -17.93 -11.62
C ILE A 55 -12.31 -17.50 -12.96
N ASN A 56 -13.46 -16.83 -12.86
CA ASN A 56 -14.07 -16.11 -13.96
C ASN A 56 -14.36 -14.67 -13.52
N LEU A 57 -13.61 -13.72 -14.09
CA LEU A 57 -13.78 -12.29 -13.85
C LEU A 57 -14.86 -11.76 -14.78
N MET A 58 -15.92 -11.20 -14.21
CA MET A 58 -17.13 -10.78 -14.91
C MET A 58 -17.44 -9.32 -14.62
N GLU A 59 -18.15 -8.67 -15.53
CA GLU A 59 -18.74 -7.36 -15.25
C GLU A 59 -19.94 -7.51 -14.34
N GLU A 60 -20.23 -6.46 -13.56
CA GLU A 60 -21.39 -6.45 -12.66
C GLU A 60 -22.70 -6.66 -13.46
N GLY A 61 -23.56 -7.54 -12.94
CA GLY A 61 -24.83 -7.87 -13.57
C GLY A 61 -24.78 -8.98 -14.62
N GLN A 62 -23.61 -9.46 -15.00
CA GLN A 62 -23.50 -10.61 -15.90
C GLN A 62 -23.88 -11.91 -15.17
N THR A 63 -24.61 -12.78 -15.86
CA THR A 63 -25.00 -14.10 -15.37
C THR A 63 -24.34 -15.20 -16.21
N GLY A 64 -24.16 -16.38 -15.62
CA GLY A 64 -23.50 -17.51 -16.31
C GLY A 64 -22.03 -17.64 -15.94
N GLY A 65 -21.23 -18.23 -16.83
CA GLY A 65 -19.76 -18.34 -16.71
C GLY A 65 -19.21 -19.17 -15.54
N GLY A 66 -20.07 -19.81 -14.76
CA GLY A 66 -19.69 -20.73 -13.70
C GLY A 66 -19.38 -22.15 -14.22
N GLY A 67 -18.72 -22.93 -13.40
CA GLY A 67 -18.42 -24.32 -13.61
C GLY A 67 -17.94 -24.94 -12.29
N ILE A 68 -17.79 -26.25 -12.27
CA ILE A 68 -17.24 -26.93 -11.10
C ILE A 68 -15.80 -26.42 -10.86
N GLY A 69 -15.55 -25.85 -9.67
CA GLY A 69 -14.23 -25.33 -9.30
C GLY A 69 -13.89 -23.95 -9.88
N ILE A 70 -14.83 -23.25 -10.50
CA ILE A 70 -14.63 -21.89 -11.00
C ILE A 70 -15.29 -20.87 -10.05
N THR A 71 -14.51 -20.04 -9.40
CA THR A 71 -15.00 -18.93 -8.58
C THR A 71 -15.36 -17.74 -9.47
N LYS A 72 -16.57 -17.22 -9.34
CA LYS A 72 -16.99 -15.99 -10.01
C LYS A 72 -16.54 -14.79 -9.21
N LEU A 73 -15.95 -13.82 -9.87
CA LEU A 73 -15.56 -12.53 -9.29
C LEU A 73 -16.13 -11.41 -10.17
N TYR A 74 -16.70 -10.40 -9.55
CA TYR A 74 -17.31 -9.26 -10.24
C TYR A 74 -16.43 -8.02 -10.15
N LEU A 75 -16.23 -7.38 -11.30
CA LEU A 75 -15.54 -6.11 -11.39
C LEU A 75 -16.33 -5.01 -10.66
N GLY A 76 -15.64 -4.21 -9.87
CA GLY A 76 -16.23 -3.11 -9.11
C GLY A 76 -16.69 -3.50 -7.71
N SER A 77 -17.07 -4.77 -7.47
CA SER A 77 -17.47 -5.27 -6.16
C SER A 77 -16.44 -6.20 -5.53
N ASP A 78 -16.07 -7.29 -6.21
CA ASP A 78 -15.10 -8.25 -5.68
C ASP A 78 -13.66 -7.88 -6.05
N VAL A 79 -13.48 -7.32 -7.25
CA VAL A 79 -12.17 -6.95 -7.79
C VAL A 79 -12.24 -5.55 -8.38
N ILE A 80 -11.36 -4.67 -7.91
CA ILE A 80 -11.19 -3.34 -8.46
C ILE A 80 -9.87 -3.30 -9.24
N LEU A 81 -9.93 -2.93 -10.51
CA LEU A 81 -8.77 -2.81 -11.39
C LEU A 81 -8.37 -1.35 -11.59
N THR A 82 -7.10 -1.10 -11.86
CA THR A 82 -6.54 0.25 -12.01
C THR A 82 -7.18 1.06 -13.15
N ASN A 83 -7.66 0.41 -14.19
CA ASN A 83 -8.29 1.04 -15.36
C ASN A 83 -9.74 0.57 -15.56
N GLY A 84 -10.48 0.32 -14.48
CA GLY A 84 -11.87 -0.13 -14.54
C GLY A 84 -12.02 -1.60 -14.93
N THR A 85 -11.99 -1.93 -16.23
CA THR A 85 -12.17 -3.29 -16.72
C THR A 85 -10.88 -4.07 -16.98
N LEU A 86 -9.73 -3.41 -16.93
CA LEU A 86 -8.42 -4.02 -17.15
C LEU A 86 -7.36 -3.38 -16.24
N GLY A 87 -6.25 -4.04 -16.07
CA GLY A 87 -5.12 -3.52 -15.28
C GLY A 87 -4.78 -4.38 -14.08
N ASN A 88 -4.00 -3.80 -13.16
CA ASN A 88 -3.65 -4.49 -11.92
C ASN A 88 -4.80 -4.40 -10.92
N MET A 89 -5.00 -5.47 -10.19
CA MET A 89 -5.94 -5.50 -9.07
C MET A 89 -5.42 -4.63 -7.92
N TRP A 90 -6.27 -3.81 -7.33
CA TRP A 90 -5.98 -3.12 -6.08
C TRP A 90 -6.01 -4.12 -4.92
N ALA A 91 -4.88 -4.34 -4.28
CA ALA A 91 -4.80 -5.25 -3.13
C ALA A 91 -5.54 -4.68 -1.91
N PHE A 92 -5.47 -3.35 -1.75
CA PHE A 92 -6.12 -2.61 -0.64
C PHE A 92 -6.72 -1.32 -1.18
N SER A 93 -7.86 -1.41 -1.84
CA SER A 93 -8.52 -0.26 -2.49
C SER A 93 -9.01 0.81 -1.52
N THR A 94 -9.22 0.45 -0.25
CA THR A 94 -9.73 1.36 0.79
C THR A 94 -8.62 2.01 1.63
N LEU A 95 -7.38 1.55 1.52
CA LEU A 95 -6.25 2.07 2.29
C LEU A 95 -5.52 3.13 1.47
N ASN A 96 -5.75 4.38 1.82
CA ASN A 96 -5.03 5.52 1.26
C ASN A 96 -3.99 6.00 2.28
N PHE A 97 -2.80 5.43 2.21
CA PHE A 97 -1.69 5.85 3.06
C PHE A 97 -1.21 7.23 2.62
N GLN A 98 -1.11 8.13 3.58
CA GLN A 98 -0.57 9.46 3.37
C GLN A 98 0.77 9.58 4.09
N PHE A 99 1.70 10.25 3.46
CA PHE A 99 3.01 10.56 4.02
C PHE A 99 3.40 11.99 3.65
N ASP A 100 3.60 12.82 4.64
CA ASP A 100 4.10 14.19 4.45
C ASP A 100 5.61 14.22 4.59
N GLU A 101 6.33 14.40 3.47
CA GLU A 101 7.79 14.43 3.45
C GLU A 101 8.42 15.56 4.26
N ASN A 102 7.66 16.60 4.59
CA ASN A 102 8.16 17.72 5.40
C ASN A 102 8.02 17.46 6.90
N LYS A 103 7.23 16.46 7.28
CA LYS A 103 6.84 16.21 8.67
C LYS A 103 7.20 14.80 9.13
N ASP A 104 6.80 13.77 8.37
CA ASP A 104 6.69 12.40 8.86
C ASP A 104 8.02 11.64 8.96
N TYR A 105 9.14 12.23 8.50
CA TYR A 105 10.47 11.66 8.73
C TYR A 105 10.96 11.79 10.18
N LEU A 106 10.39 12.70 10.96
CA LEU A 106 10.76 12.94 12.34
C LEU A 106 9.53 12.77 13.23
N TYR A 107 9.70 12.07 14.33
CA TYR A 107 8.66 11.99 15.35
C TYR A 107 8.50 13.33 16.08
N PRO A 108 7.30 13.65 16.59
CA PRO A 108 7.13 14.84 17.43
C PRO A 108 7.94 14.69 18.71
N ILE A 109 8.53 15.79 19.16
CA ILE A 109 9.13 15.86 20.51
C ILE A 109 7.97 15.86 21.50
N PRO A 110 7.99 14.99 22.53
CA PRO A 110 6.91 14.91 23.52
C PRO A 110 6.66 16.28 24.17
N THR A 111 5.39 16.65 24.28
CA THR A 111 4.98 17.95 24.86
C THR A 111 5.56 18.17 26.26
N ASN A 112 5.61 17.12 27.09
CA ASN A 112 6.17 17.22 28.44
C ASN A 112 7.64 17.64 28.43
N GLU A 113 8.45 17.14 27.51
CA GLU A 113 9.88 17.51 27.40
C GLU A 113 10.04 18.98 27.02
N ARG A 114 9.16 19.48 26.15
CA ARG A 114 9.14 20.89 25.77
C ARG A 114 8.71 21.80 26.92
N VAL A 115 7.72 21.38 27.70
CA VAL A 115 7.30 22.11 28.92
C VAL A 115 8.41 22.14 29.96
N LEU A 116 9.05 21.00 30.23
CA LEU A 116 10.14 20.90 31.21
C LEU A 116 11.34 21.81 30.85
N THR A 117 11.60 21.98 29.57
CA THR A 117 12.71 22.84 29.09
C THR A 117 12.27 24.28 28.87
N ASN A 118 11.03 24.64 29.19
CA ASN A 118 10.46 25.97 29.01
C ASN A 118 10.69 26.52 27.58
N GLY A 119 10.46 25.66 26.58
CA GLY A 119 10.58 26.00 25.16
C GLY A 119 12.00 25.99 24.59
N ALA A 120 13.03 25.62 25.37
CA ALA A 120 14.38 25.48 24.83
C ALA A 120 14.48 24.41 23.75
N LEU A 121 13.62 23.37 23.82
CA LEU A 121 13.44 22.39 22.75
C LEU A 121 12.36 22.90 21.77
N THR A 122 12.74 23.20 20.56
CA THR A 122 11.80 23.51 19.47
C THR A 122 11.18 22.22 18.90
N GLN A 123 9.91 22.28 18.51
CA GLN A 123 9.22 21.13 17.90
C GLN A 123 9.81 20.82 16.51
N ASN A 124 9.77 19.55 16.13
CA ASN A 124 10.14 19.14 14.78
C ASN A 124 9.21 19.76 13.73
N PRO A 125 9.73 20.03 12.52
CA PRO A 125 8.94 20.66 11.46
C PRO A 125 7.62 19.95 11.18
N GLY A 126 6.57 20.72 10.96
CA GLY A 126 5.24 20.21 10.63
C GLY A 126 4.42 19.68 11.83
N TRP A 127 5.03 19.50 13.01
CA TRP A 127 4.34 19.12 14.23
C TRP A 127 3.95 20.34 15.07
N ASN A 128 2.70 20.34 15.53
CA ASN A 128 2.19 21.39 16.40
C ASN A 128 1.55 20.75 17.64
N ASP A 129 2.00 21.13 18.81
CA ASP A 129 1.50 20.67 20.11
C ASP A 129 0.68 21.74 20.84
N GLY A 130 0.43 22.87 20.19
CA GLY A 130 -0.34 24.00 20.77
C GLY A 130 0.43 24.85 21.76
N LEU A 131 1.72 24.57 22.00
CA LEU A 131 2.55 25.41 22.88
C LEU A 131 3.13 26.59 22.11
N SER A 132 3.11 27.74 22.73
CA SER A 132 3.53 29.03 22.17
C SER A 132 4.68 29.66 22.96
N PHE A 133 5.72 28.91 23.28
CA PHE A 133 6.92 29.54 23.77
C PHE A 133 7.90 29.86 22.67
#